data_d8784baafe506d963007b9f34940411c
#
_entry.id   d8784baafe506d963007b9f34940411c
#
_cell.length_a   1.000
_cell.length_b   1.000
_cell.length_c   1.000
_cell.angle_alpha   90.00
_cell.angle_beta   90.00
_cell.angle_gamma   90.00
#
_symmetry.space_group_name_H-M   'P 1'
#
loop_
_entity.id
_entity.type
_entity.pdbx_description
1 polymer ?
#
loop_
_entity_poly.entity_id
_entity_poly.type
_entity_poly.pdbx_seq_one_letter_code
_entity_poly.pdbx_strand_id
1 'polypeptide(L)'
;MQRPDFSEIKTYEEFSKYYWYREELQKICRALGLKSNGGKIELNKVIEAYFKASRHPEFVSGAASNKIQKKIPKRVEIDQSIMLSLDTSLIECGFTFGPRFREFFEKETGIKPFKFNVDMVASVKKVKETNDTNFTLGDLLDIYYNKKTYARYDKSALQWNKFVQDFCADPATERFPNKLKAAAKLWKIVRESTREKVYTHALLNELNIL
;
A
#
# COMPACT_ATOMS: atom_id res chain seq x y z
N MET A 1 -9.60 18.90 -17.34
CA MET A 1 -10.18 17.72 -18.02
C MET A 1 -10.57 16.75 -16.93
N GLN A 2 -11.80 16.28 -16.93
CA GLN A 2 -12.30 15.30 -15.97
C GLN A 2 -11.81 13.91 -16.39
N ARG A 3 -11.51 13.04 -15.42
CA ARG A 3 -11.10 11.66 -15.67
C ARG A 3 -12.19 10.91 -16.45
N PRO A 4 -11.87 10.24 -17.58
CA PRO A 4 -12.85 9.46 -18.32
C PRO A 4 -13.35 8.25 -17.50
N ASP A 5 -14.50 7.72 -17.87
CA ASP A 5 -14.95 6.43 -17.33
C ASP A 5 -14.00 5.31 -17.76
N PHE A 6 -13.90 4.26 -16.94
CA PHE A 6 -13.01 3.13 -17.26
C PHE A 6 -13.34 2.48 -18.62
N SER A 7 -14.61 2.44 -19.00
CA SER A 7 -15.08 1.87 -20.29
C SER A 7 -14.56 2.62 -21.51
N GLU A 8 -14.18 3.89 -21.37
CA GLU A 8 -13.65 4.72 -22.45
C GLU A 8 -12.12 4.55 -22.61
N ILE A 9 -11.44 4.02 -21.59
CA ILE A 9 -10.00 3.86 -21.56
C ILE A 9 -9.59 2.59 -22.31
N LYS A 10 -8.80 2.76 -23.36
CA LYS A 10 -8.38 1.65 -24.24
C LYS A 10 -6.99 1.09 -23.95
N THR A 11 -6.16 1.82 -23.21
CA THR A 11 -4.78 1.41 -22.96
C THR A 11 -4.38 1.57 -21.50
N TYR A 12 -3.43 0.74 -21.04
CA TYR A 12 -2.89 0.89 -19.69
C TYR A 12 -2.13 2.21 -19.50
N GLU A 13 -1.49 2.72 -20.55
CA GLU A 13 -0.81 4.03 -20.51
C GLU A 13 -1.80 5.15 -20.18
N GLU A 14 -2.95 5.15 -20.82
CA GLU A 14 -4.00 6.11 -20.52
C GLU A 14 -4.56 5.92 -19.11
N PHE A 15 -4.85 4.67 -18.73
CA PHE A 15 -5.30 4.31 -17.39
C PHE A 15 -4.33 4.79 -16.30
N SER A 16 -3.03 4.64 -16.50
CA SER A 16 -2.00 4.98 -15.53
C SER A 16 -1.81 6.49 -15.31
N LYS A 17 -2.30 7.34 -16.23
CA LYS A 17 -2.26 8.80 -16.07
C LYS A 17 -3.16 9.31 -14.95
N TYR A 18 -4.16 8.53 -14.55
CA TYR A 18 -5.12 8.92 -13.54
C TYR A 18 -4.86 8.21 -12.21
N TYR A 19 -5.27 8.88 -11.11
CA TYR A 19 -5.24 8.27 -9.80
C TYR A 19 -6.54 7.50 -9.55
N TRP A 20 -6.41 6.22 -9.20
CA TRP A 20 -7.53 5.36 -8.87
C TRP A 20 -7.49 5.00 -7.38
N TYR A 21 -8.62 5.07 -6.69
CA TYR A 21 -8.73 4.55 -5.34
C TYR A 21 -8.75 3.03 -5.36
N ARG A 22 -8.35 2.41 -4.25
CA ARG A 22 -8.39 0.96 -4.12
C ARG A 22 -9.78 0.38 -4.39
N GLU A 23 -10.83 1.06 -3.91
CA GLU A 23 -12.23 0.65 -4.12
C GLU A 23 -12.65 0.72 -5.59
N GLU A 24 -12.20 1.73 -6.32
CA GLU A 24 -12.43 1.86 -7.76
C GLU A 24 -11.73 0.74 -8.52
N LEU A 25 -10.45 0.46 -8.19
CA LEU A 25 -9.71 -0.67 -8.77
C LEU A 25 -10.41 -2.01 -8.50
N GLN A 26 -10.94 -2.19 -7.29
CA GLN A 26 -11.70 -3.39 -6.96
C GLN A 26 -13.00 -3.52 -7.77
N LYS A 27 -13.71 -2.42 -8.00
CA LYS A 27 -14.91 -2.38 -8.84
C LYS A 27 -14.57 -2.74 -10.29
N ILE A 28 -13.51 -2.15 -10.84
CA ILE A 28 -13.01 -2.44 -12.19
C ILE A 28 -12.65 -3.92 -12.31
N CYS A 29 -11.85 -4.46 -11.38
CA CYS A 29 -11.48 -5.88 -11.41
C CYS A 29 -12.71 -6.80 -11.36
N ARG A 30 -13.73 -6.47 -10.54
CA ARG A 30 -14.98 -7.27 -10.49
C ARG A 30 -15.75 -7.21 -11.81
N ALA A 31 -15.88 -6.01 -12.40
CA ALA A 31 -16.56 -5.83 -13.68
C ALA A 31 -15.89 -6.61 -14.82
N LEU A 32 -14.56 -6.76 -14.75
CA LEU A 32 -13.77 -7.52 -15.72
C LEU A 32 -13.64 -9.01 -15.38
N GLY A 33 -14.27 -9.51 -14.29
CA GLY A 33 -14.13 -10.90 -13.85
C GLY A 33 -12.74 -11.25 -13.30
N LEU A 34 -11.94 -10.25 -12.93
CA LEU A 34 -10.57 -10.41 -12.45
C LEU A 34 -10.52 -10.53 -10.93
N LYS A 35 -9.34 -10.97 -10.41
CA LYS A 35 -9.07 -11.02 -8.97
C LYS A 35 -9.17 -9.62 -8.39
N SER A 36 -10.16 -9.38 -7.50
CA SER A 36 -10.47 -8.06 -6.92
C SER A 36 -10.01 -7.89 -5.47
N ASN A 37 -9.37 -8.91 -4.88
CA ASN A 37 -8.79 -8.85 -3.54
C ASN A 37 -7.28 -8.58 -3.62
N GLY A 38 -6.80 -7.70 -2.75
CA GLY A 38 -5.39 -7.32 -2.72
C GLY A 38 -5.18 -5.85 -2.37
N GLY A 39 -3.91 -5.45 -2.31
CA GLY A 39 -3.50 -4.05 -2.17
C GLY A 39 -3.63 -3.28 -3.49
N LYS A 40 -3.54 -1.95 -3.42
CA LYS A 40 -3.64 -1.07 -4.59
C LYS A 40 -2.67 -1.46 -5.71
N ILE A 41 -1.43 -1.79 -5.35
CA ILE A 41 -0.37 -2.20 -6.29
C ILE A 41 -0.71 -3.52 -6.97
N GLU A 42 -1.23 -4.50 -6.20
CA GLU A 42 -1.63 -5.81 -6.73
C GLU A 42 -2.79 -5.68 -7.73
N LEU A 43 -3.77 -4.83 -7.40
CA LEU A 43 -4.91 -4.55 -8.29
C LEU A 43 -4.46 -3.85 -9.58
N ASN A 44 -3.55 -2.88 -9.49
CA ASN A 44 -2.98 -2.22 -10.68
C ASN A 44 -2.26 -3.23 -11.59
N LYS A 45 -1.46 -4.15 -11.03
CA LYS A 45 -0.78 -5.20 -11.80
C LYS A 45 -1.76 -6.13 -12.51
N VAL A 46 -2.88 -6.47 -11.86
CA VAL A 46 -3.94 -7.29 -12.47
C VAL A 46 -4.58 -6.56 -13.65
N ILE A 47 -4.88 -5.26 -13.52
CA ILE A 47 -5.44 -4.44 -14.59
C ILE A 47 -4.42 -4.23 -15.72
N GLU A 48 -3.14 -4.02 -15.40
CA GLU A 48 -2.06 -3.93 -16.39
C GLU A 48 -1.97 -5.21 -17.24
N ALA A 49 -2.01 -6.37 -16.58
CA ALA A 49 -2.00 -7.65 -17.28
C ALA A 49 -3.22 -7.84 -18.18
N TYR A 50 -4.39 -7.37 -17.76
CA TYR A 50 -5.61 -7.38 -18.59
C TYR A 50 -5.43 -6.55 -19.87
N PHE A 51 -4.93 -5.32 -19.79
CA PHE A 51 -4.69 -4.51 -20.98
C PHE A 51 -3.62 -5.11 -21.90
N LYS A 52 -2.59 -5.76 -21.35
CA LYS A 52 -1.56 -6.48 -22.13
C LYS A 52 -2.16 -7.69 -22.87
N ALA A 53 -2.98 -8.47 -22.19
CA ALA A 53 -3.65 -9.64 -22.79
C ALA A 53 -4.67 -9.25 -23.88
N SER A 54 -5.39 -8.14 -23.68
CA SER A 54 -6.36 -7.64 -24.65
C SER A 54 -5.74 -7.15 -25.97
N ARG A 55 -4.44 -6.88 -25.99
CA ARG A 55 -3.68 -6.51 -27.21
C ARG A 55 -3.25 -7.74 -28.05
N HIS A 56 -3.30 -8.95 -27.49
CA HIS A 56 -2.95 -10.20 -28.17
C HIS A 56 -4.13 -11.18 -28.04
N PRO A 57 -5.07 -11.22 -29.01
CA PRO A 57 -6.27 -12.06 -28.91
C PRO A 57 -6.00 -13.57 -28.92
N GLU A 58 -4.76 -14.01 -29.17
CA GLU A 58 -4.39 -15.43 -29.16
C GLU A 58 -4.24 -16.05 -27.76
N PHE A 59 -4.35 -15.29 -26.69
CA PHE A 59 -4.12 -15.76 -25.31
C PHE A 59 -5.39 -15.86 -24.45
N VAL A 60 -6.59 -15.76 -25.04
CA VAL A 60 -7.86 -15.80 -24.30
C VAL A 60 -8.45 -17.21 -24.20
N SER A 61 -7.63 -18.25 -24.26
CA SER A 61 -8.06 -19.63 -23.99
C SER A 61 -7.29 -20.18 -22.81
N GLY A 62 -7.66 -19.80 -21.57
CA GLY A 62 -7.02 -20.44 -20.44
C GLY A 62 -7.07 -19.72 -19.09
N ALA A 63 -7.85 -18.64 -18.94
CA ALA A 63 -8.18 -18.15 -17.61
C ALA A 63 -9.25 -19.05 -16.99
N ALA A 64 -8.94 -20.36 -16.87
CA ALA A 64 -9.64 -21.23 -15.96
C ALA A 64 -9.62 -20.56 -14.62
N SER A 65 -10.80 -20.28 -14.08
CA SER A 65 -11.01 -19.91 -12.68
C SER A 65 -10.44 -21.03 -11.81
N ASN A 66 -9.13 -21.00 -11.59
CA ASN A 66 -8.56 -21.71 -10.49
C ASN A 66 -9.18 -21.09 -9.23
N LYS A 67 -10.32 -21.66 -8.81
CA LYS A 67 -10.72 -21.67 -7.42
C LYS A 67 -9.58 -22.35 -6.67
N ILE A 68 -8.50 -21.63 -6.45
CA ILE A 68 -7.59 -21.95 -5.37
C ILE A 68 -8.48 -21.75 -4.13
N GLN A 69 -9.08 -22.85 -3.70
CA GLN A 69 -9.60 -22.95 -2.35
C GLN A 69 -8.44 -22.52 -1.47
N LYS A 70 -8.50 -21.27 -0.98
CA LYS A 70 -7.67 -20.88 0.14
C LYS A 70 -8.03 -21.88 1.23
N LYS A 71 -7.22 -22.93 1.39
CA LYS A 71 -7.15 -23.60 2.68
C LYS A 71 -6.92 -22.46 3.65
N ILE A 72 -7.92 -22.17 4.44
CA ILE A 72 -7.77 -21.32 5.63
C ILE A 72 -6.61 -21.97 6.35
N PRO A 73 -5.44 -21.31 6.49
CA PRO A 73 -4.35 -21.91 7.22
C PRO A 73 -4.94 -22.22 8.59
N LYS A 74 -4.94 -23.52 8.98
CA LYS A 74 -5.29 -23.91 10.33
C LYS A 74 -4.53 -22.95 11.22
N ARG A 75 -5.27 -22.25 12.08
CA ARG A 75 -4.72 -21.35 13.09
C ARG A 75 -3.69 -22.21 13.82
N VAL A 76 -2.41 -22.03 13.48
CA VAL A 76 -1.34 -22.66 14.23
C VAL A 76 -1.55 -22.18 15.63
N GLU A 77 -1.80 -23.09 16.58
CA GLU A 77 -1.86 -22.75 17.99
C GLU A 77 -0.50 -22.17 18.32
N ILE A 78 -0.44 -20.84 18.40
CA ILE A 78 0.76 -20.11 18.72
C ILE A 78 0.98 -20.36 20.20
N ASP A 79 2.03 -21.07 20.51
CA ASP A 79 2.44 -21.25 21.89
C ASP A 79 2.77 -19.87 22.49
N GLN A 80 1.81 -19.36 23.27
CA GLN A 80 1.94 -18.05 23.92
C GLN A 80 2.99 -18.07 25.04
N SER A 81 3.51 -19.25 25.42
CA SER A 81 4.52 -19.45 26.45
C SER A 81 5.95 -19.13 25.97
N ILE A 82 6.18 -18.98 24.65
CA ILE A 82 7.49 -18.66 24.10
C ILE A 82 7.95 -17.31 24.64
N MET A 83 9.05 -17.32 25.42
CA MET A 83 9.71 -16.12 25.86
C MET A 83 10.33 -15.41 24.65
N LEU A 84 9.87 -14.19 24.36
CA LEU A 84 10.34 -13.42 23.21
C LEU A 84 11.73 -12.85 23.49
N SER A 85 12.65 -13.01 22.54
CA SER A 85 13.98 -12.38 22.49
C SER A 85 14.22 -11.83 21.09
N LEU A 86 15.28 -11.03 20.91
CA LEU A 86 15.66 -10.53 19.58
C LEU A 86 16.06 -11.66 18.60
N ASP A 87 16.52 -12.79 19.11
CA ASP A 87 16.91 -13.96 18.31
C ASP A 87 15.71 -14.88 17.98
N THR A 88 14.54 -14.58 18.51
CA THR A 88 13.35 -15.40 18.26
C THR A 88 12.91 -15.29 16.80
N SER A 89 12.74 -16.45 16.13
CA SER A 89 12.24 -16.51 14.75
C SER A 89 10.83 -15.90 14.64
N LEU A 90 10.64 -15.02 13.67
CA LEU A 90 9.37 -14.35 13.39
C LEU A 90 8.26 -15.34 13.02
N ILE A 91 8.62 -16.42 12.30
CA ILE A 91 7.67 -17.47 11.90
C ILE A 91 7.30 -18.34 13.10
N GLU A 92 8.29 -18.82 13.86
CA GLU A 92 8.08 -19.76 14.97
C GLU A 92 7.28 -19.15 16.12
N CYS A 93 7.52 -17.85 16.44
CA CYS A 93 6.74 -17.17 17.47
C CYS A 93 5.35 -16.72 17.00
N GLY A 94 5.01 -16.99 15.73
CA GLY A 94 3.72 -16.61 15.16
C GLY A 94 3.50 -15.11 15.16
N PHE A 95 4.48 -14.33 14.75
CA PHE A 95 4.45 -12.87 14.80
C PHE A 95 3.17 -12.26 14.21
N THR A 96 2.61 -11.30 14.95
CA THR A 96 1.51 -10.44 14.52
C THR A 96 1.79 -8.99 14.94
N PHE A 97 1.11 -8.03 14.31
CA PHE A 97 1.19 -6.62 14.72
C PHE A 97 0.30 -6.31 15.95
N GLY A 98 0.09 -7.31 16.80
CA GLY A 98 -0.74 -7.26 18.00
C GLY A 98 -0.05 -6.65 19.24
N PRO A 99 -0.80 -6.52 20.37
CA PRO A 99 -0.29 -5.91 21.61
C PRO A 99 0.96 -6.60 22.15
N ARG A 100 0.99 -7.94 22.20
CA ARG A 100 2.12 -8.73 22.71
C ARG A 100 3.47 -8.32 22.12
N PHE A 101 3.51 -8.20 20.78
CA PHE A 101 4.76 -7.84 20.08
C PHE A 101 5.04 -6.34 20.16
N ARG A 102 4.00 -5.50 20.29
CA ARG A 102 4.18 -4.08 20.54
C ARG A 102 4.84 -3.85 21.89
N GLU A 103 4.35 -4.49 22.94
CA GLU A 103 4.92 -4.43 24.30
C GLU A 103 6.38 -4.94 24.32
N PHE A 104 6.66 -6.01 23.58
CA PHE A 104 8.03 -6.49 23.41
C PHE A 104 8.94 -5.40 22.84
N PHE A 105 8.57 -4.80 21.71
CA PHE A 105 9.38 -3.74 21.10
C PHE A 105 9.41 -2.46 21.92
N GLU A 106 8.39 -2.16 22.70
CA GLU A 106 8.40 -1.06 23.67
C GLU A 106 9.46 -1.26 24.77
N LYS A 107 9.63 -2.48 25.24
CA LYS A 107 10.66 -2.84 26.22
C LYS A 107 12.05 -2.75 25.62
N GLU A 108 12.24 -3.32 24.42
CA GLU A 108 13.56 -3.34 23.76
C GLU A 108 14.03 -1.93 23.32
N THR A 109 13.11 -1.05 22.93
CA THR A 109 13.45 0.27 22.38
C THR A 109 13.29 1.42 23.37
N GLY A 110 12.51 1.25 24.43
CA GLY A 110 12.08 2.32 25.33
C GLY A 110 11.06 3.29 24.72
N ILE A 111 10.63 3.09 23.47
CA ILE A 111 9.71 3.97 22.74
C ILE A 111 8.26 3.54 23.03
N LYS A 112 7.46 4.45 23.60
CA LYS A 112 6.04 4.22 23.91
C LYS A 112 5.16 5.35 23.36
N PRO A 113 4.07 5.01 22.63
CA PRO A 113 3.71 3.69 22.10
C PRO A 113 4.61 3.32 20.91
N PHE A 114 5.06 2.06 20.83
CA PHE A 114 5.80 1.58 19.67
C PHE A 114 4.89 1.46 18.44
N LYS A 115 5.35 2.02 17.31
CA LYS A 115 4.61 2.00 16.03
C LYS A 115 5.42 1.29 14.97
N PHE A 116 4.88 0.19 14.46
CA PHE A 116 5.47 -0.52 13.33
C PHE A 116 5.45 0.38 12.08
N ASN A 117 6.58 0.51 11.42
CA ASN A 117 6.68 1.27 10.18
C ASN A 117 6.29 0.42 8.95
N VAL A 118 6.17 1.08 7.79
CA VAL A 118 5.71 0.43 6.55
C VAL A 118 6.70 -0.60 6.01
N ASP A 119 8.01 -0.40 6.24
CA ASP A 119 9.05 -1.32 5.78
C ASP A 119 9.09 -2.59 6.64
N MET A 120 8.81 -2.48 7.96
CA MET A 120 8.55 -3.65 8.81
C MET A 120 7.35 -4.45 8.30
N VAL A 121 6.24 -3.79 7.94
CA VAL A 121 5.04 -4.46 7.41
C VAL A 121 5.35 -5.18 6.09
N ALA A 122 6.08 -4.54 5.18
CA ALA A 122 6.49 -5.15 3.92
C ALA A 122 7.41 -6.37 4.15
N SER A 123 8.35 -6.27 5.08
CA SER A 123 9.28 -7.34 5.42
C SER A 123 8.56 -8.54 6.04
N VAL A 124 7.68 -8.33 7.01
CA VAL A 124 6.87 -9.41 7.60
C VAL A 124 6.02 -10.12 6.54
N LYS A 125 5.43 -9.37 5.60
CA LYS A 125 4.67 -9.96 4.51
C LYS A 125 5.57 -10.89 3.68
N LYS A 126 6.75 -10.41 3.28
CA LYS A 126 7.71 -11.18 2.49
C LYS A 126 8.23 -12.40 3.23
N VAL A 127 8.60 -12.28 4.52
CA VAL A 127 9.04 -13.40 5.37
C VAL A 127 7.98 -14.50 5.43
N LYS A 128 6.72 -14.14 5.62
CA LYS A 128 5.60 -15.11 5.63
C LYS A 128 5.34 -15.75 4.26
N GLU A 129 5.54 -14.99 3.17
CA GLU A 129 5.40 -15.51 1.80
C GLU A 129 6.50 -16.50 1.44
N THR A 130 7.73 -16.23 1.88
CA THR A 130 8.91 -17.09 1.63
C THR A 130 9.10 -18.18 2.69
N ASN A 131 8.35 -18.12 3.79
CA ASN A 131 8.51 -18.96 4.98
C ASN A 131 9.95 -18.95 5.54
N ASP A 132 10.57 -17.77 5.59
CA ASP A 132 11.95 -17.59 6.06
C ASP A 132 12.01 -17.70 7.59
N THR A 133 12.38 -18.88 8.07
CA THR A 133 12.49 -19.20 9.50
C THR A 133 13.72 -18.58 10.17
N ASN A 134 14.70 -18.14 9.37
CA ASN A 134 15.92 -17.51 9.91
C ASN A 134 15.71 -16.03 10.25
N PHE A 135 14.62 -15.42 9.77
CA PHE A 135 14.32 -14.02 10.03
C PHE A 135 13.79 -13.82 11.45
N THR A 136 14.49 -13.01 12.26
CA THR A 136 14.23 -12.82 13.68
C THR A 136 13.49 -11.53 14.02
N LEU A 137 13.07 -11.38 15.29
CA LEU A 137 12.52 -10.13 15.81
C LEU A 137 13.59 -9.02 15.84
N GLY A 138 14.86 -9.38 16.05
CA GLY A 138 16.00 -8.45 15.96
C GLY A 138 16.18 -7.91 14.54
N ASP A 139 16.07 -8.76 13.51
CA ASP A 139 16.09 -8.32 12.13
C ASP A 139 14.98 -7.30 11.82
N LEU A 140 13.79 -7.53 12.40
CA LEU A 140 12.68 -6.61 12.25
C LEU A 140 12.96 -5.27 12.93
N LEU A 141 13.65 -5.28 14.08
CA LEU A 141 14.08 -4.07 14.77
C LEU A 141 15.18 -3.33 14.00
N ASP A 142 16.11 -4.03 13.37
CA ASP A 142 17.13 -3.43 12.51
C ASP A 142 16.52 -2.72 11.29
N ILE A 143 15.43 -3.27 10.75
CA ILE A 143 14.65 -2.59 9.69
C ILE A 143 13.99 -1.32 10.23
N TYR A 144 13.49 -1.34 11.47
CA TYR A 144 12.93 -0.15 12.10
C TYR A 144 13.95 1.00 12.17
N TYR A 145 15.19 0.70 12.53
CA TYR A 145 16.29 1.66 12.59
C TYR A 145 17.01 1.91 11.25
N ASN A 146 16.51 1.36 10.14
CA ASN A 146 17.12 1.42 8.81
C ASN A 146 18.55 0.83 8.73
N LYS A 147 18.92 -0.07 9.65
CA LYS A 147 20.21 -0.78 9.65
C LYS A 147 20.20 -1.95 8.66
N LYS A 148 19.03 -2.56 8.44
CA LYS A 148 18.83 -3.71 7.55
C LYS A 148 17.69 -3.42 6.57
N THR A 149 17.78 -3.96 5.36
CA THR A 149 16.69 -3.93 4.36
C THR A 149 16.39 -5.37 3.93
N TYR A 150 15.15 -5.81 4.12
CA TYR A 150 14.66 -7.12 3.65
C TYR A 150 13.60 -6.97 2.57
N ALA A 151 12.62 -6.12 2.81
CA ALA A 151 11.67 -5.67 1.81
C ALA A 151 11.32 -4.20 2.08
N ARG A 152 11.14 -3.43 1.00
CA ARG A 152 10.69 -2.03 1.09
C ARG A 152 9.24 -1.93 0.69
N TYR A 153 8.51 -1.08 1.38
CA TYR A 153 7.16 -0.73 0.96
C TYR A 153 7.24 0.13 -0.32
N ASP A 154 6.43 -0.23 -1.31
CA ASP A 154 6.30 0.60 -2.51
C ASP A 154 5.54 1.89 -2.17
N LYS A 155 6.32 2.97 -2.01
CA LYS A 155 5.79 4.29 -1.63
C LYS A 155 5.00 4.97 -2.75
N SER A 156 5.04 4.44 -3.97
CA SER A 156 4.26 4.99 -5.10
C SER A 156 2.76 5.00 -4.83
N ALA A 157 2.28 4.07 -3.99
CA ALA A 157 0.88 4.04 -3.54
C ALA A 157 0.54 5.13 -2.49
N LEU A 158 1.52 5.82 -1.93
CA LEU A 158 1.35 6.81 -0.86
C LEU A 158 1.27 8.25 -1.39
N GLN A 159 0.92 8.44 -2.65
CA GLN A 159 0.87 9.75 -3.31
C GLN A 159 0.05 10.78 -2.52
N TRP A 160 -1.10 10.38 -1.98
CA TRP A 160 -1.92 11.25 -1.14
C TRP A 160 -1.19 11.71 0.13
N ASN A 161 -0.55 10.78 0.84
CA ASN A 161 0.16 11.11 2.08
C ASN A 161 1.30 12.09 1.82
N LYS A 162 2.07 11.84 0.75
CA LYS A 162 3.14 12.74 0.35
C LYS A 162 2.60 14.11 -0.05
N PHE A 163 1.53 14.15 -0.83
CA PHE A 163 0.86 15.39 -1.22
C PHE A 163 0.45 16.23 -0.01
N VAL A 164 -0.16 15.58 1.02
CA VAL A 164 -0.56 16.27 2.26
C VAL A 164 0.65 16.77 3.04
N GLN A 165 1.71 15.96 3.13
CA GLN A 165 2.95 16.38 3.82
C GLN A 165 3.57 17.59 3.16
N ASP A 166 3.73 17.56 1.83
CA ASP A 166 4.31 18.66 1.06
C ASP A 166 3.42 19.92 1.14
N PHE A 167 2.10 19.77 1.07
CA PHE A 167 1.14 20.86 1.28
C PHE A 167 1.28 21.47 2.67
N CYS A 168 1.30 20.67 3.72
CA CYS A 168 1.39 21.15 5.10
C CYS A 168 2.75 21.80 5.44
N ALA A 169 3.81 21.42 4.71
CA ALA A 169 5.15 21.97 4.85
C ALA A 169 5.31 23.35 4.18
N ASP A 170 4.41 23.71 3.25
CA ASP A 170 4.45 25.03 2.60
C ASP A 170 3.92 26.12 3.56
N PRO A 171 4.72 27.14 3.91
CA PRO A 171 4.30 28.22 4.81
C PRO A 171 3.05 28.97 4.33
N ALA A 172 2.85 29.10 3.02
CA ALA A 172 1.68 29.78 2.46
C ALA A 172 0.36 29.07 2.81
N THR A 173 0.40 27.82 3.25
CA THR A 173 -0.78 27.07 3.67
C THR A 173 -1.24 27.33 5.10
N GLU A 174 -0.44 28.09 5.89
CA GLU A 174 -0.81 28.47 7.27
C GLU A 174 -2.10 29.29 7.35
N ARG A 175 -2.43 30.02 6.28
CA ARG A 175 -3.66 30.80 6.15
C ARG A 175 -4.93 29.96 6.17
N PHE A 176 -4.85 28.63 5.95
CA PHE A 176 -6.00 27.77 5.93
C PHE A 176 -6.33 27.22 7.31
N PRO A 177 -7.50 27.48 7.88
CA PRO A 177 -7.88 27.02 9.21
C PRO A 177 -7.96 25.46 9.29
N ASN A 178 -8.23 24.81 8.18
CA ASN A 178 -8.20 23.35 8.06
C ASN A 178 -7.35 22.94 6.85
N LYS A 179 -6.04 22.78 7.09
CA LYS A 179 -5.07 22.39 6.06
C LYS A 179 -5.44 21.09 5.37
N LEU A 180 -5.93 20.09 6.10
CA LEU A 180 -6.29 18.78 5.50
C LEU A 180 -7.47 18.92 4.53
N LYS A 181 -8.48 19.73 4.88
CA LYS A 181 -9.63 19.99 4.00
C LYS A 181 -9.20 20.76 2.75
N ALA A 182 -8.30 21.72 2.87
CA ALA A 182 -7.75 22.46 1.75
C ALA A 182 -6.91 21.55 0.83
N ALA A 183 -6.02 20.73 1.41
CA ALA A 183 -5.26 19.74 0.66
C ALA A 183 -6.17 18.74 -0.08
N ALA A 184 -7.28 18.31 0.54
CA ALA A 184 -8.23 17.38 -0.09
C ALA A 184 -8.95 17.99 -1.30
N LYS A 185 -9.26 19.29 -1.26
CA LYS A 185 -9.83 20.00 -2.42
C LYS A 185 -8.84 20.03 -3.60
N LEU A 186 -7.58 20.42 -3.35
CA LEU A 186 -6.55 20.42 -4.38
C LEU A 186 -6.26 19.01 -4.91
N TRP A 187 -6.18 18.03 -4.00
CA TRP A 187 -5.99 16.66 -4.40
C TRP A 187 -7.07 16.15 -5.34
N LYS A 188 -8.33 16.53 -5.13
CA LYS A 188 -9.41 16.18 -6.05
C LYS A 188 -9.12 16.63 -7.47
N ILE A 189 -8.61 17.85 -7.65
CA ILE A 189 -8.26 18.40 -8.98
C ILE A 189 -7.07 17.63 -9.58
N VAL A 190 -5.99 17.47 -8.80
CA VAL A 190 -4.76 16.83 -9.27
C VAL A 190 -4.99 15.36 -9.63
N ARG A 191 -5.74 14.62 -8.81
CA ARG A 191 -5.98 13.18 -9.05
C ARG A 191 -6.79 12.91 -10.33
N GLU A 192 -7.72 13.82 -10.67
CA GLU A 192 -8.59 13.70 -11.85
C GLU A 192 -7.94 14.26 -13.13
N SER A 193 -6.80 14.95 -13.01
CA SER A 193 -6.02 15.45 -14.13
C SER A 193 -4.97 14.43 -14.59
N THR A 194 -4.35 14.70 -15.74
CA THR A 194 -3.19 13.95 -16.26
C THR A 194 -1.85 14.43 -15.68
N ARG A 195 -1.85 15.44 -14.80
CA ARG A 195 -0.64 15.97 -14.13
C ARG A 195 -0.02 14.94 -13.19
N GLU A 196 1.24 15.15 -12.85
CA GLU A 196 1.89 14.40 -11.78
C GLU A 196 1.12 14.55 -10.46
N LYS A 197 1.04 13.48 -9.68
CA LYS A 197 0.27 13.41 -8.44
C LYS A 197 1.09 13.95 -7.25
N VAL A 198 1.69 15.13 -7.44
CA VAL A 198 2.54 15.83 -6.46
C VAL A 198 1.96 17.20 -6.12
N TYR A 199 2.26 17.69 -4.92
CA TYR A 199 1.96 19.06 -4.54
C TYR A 199 3.01 20.00 -5.12
N THR A 200 2.57 21.14 -5.62
CA THR A 200 3.41 22.28 -5.96
C THR A 200 2.74 23.56 -5.46
N HIS A 201 3.57 24.56 -5.07
CA HIS A 201 3.08 25.87 -4.58
C HIS A 201 2.09 26.52 -5.55
N ALA A 202 2.31 26.37 -6.85
CA ALA A 202 1.44 26.93 -7.89
C ALA A 202 -0.02 26.45 -7.82
N LEU A 203 -0.26 25.25 -7.25
CA LEU A 203 -1.62 24.71 -7.07
C LEU A 203 -2.47 25.56 -6.10
N LEU A 204 -1.85 26.37 -5.23
CA LEU A 204 -2.59 27.25 -4.33
C LEU A 204 -3.46 28.27 -5.09
N ASN A 205 -3.08 28.64 -6.30
CA ASN A 205 -3.86 29.55 -7.12
C ASN A 205 -5.21 28.93 -7.52
N GLU A 206 -5.28 27.61 -7.62
CA GLU A 206 -6.52 26.88 -7.95
C GLU A 206 -7.50 26.83 -6.77
N LEU A 207 -7.03 27.01 -5.52
CA LEU A 207 -7.91 27.12 -4.34
C LEU A 207 -8.64 28.47 -4.25
N ASN A 208 -8.08 29.51 -4.82
CA ASN A 208 -8.67 30.85 -4.78
C ASN A 208 -9.82 31.00 -5.80
N ILE A 209 -10.01 30.00 -6.68
CA ILE A 209 -11.05 29.97 -7.73
C ILE A 209 -12.24 29.11 -7.28
N LEU A 210 -12.12 28.37 -6.18
CA LEU A 210 -13.11 27.47 -5.59
C LEU A 210 -13.75 28.06 -4.32
#